data_11dc39bc8c096e4b2ffd88fa04f6d511
#
_entry.id   11dc39bc8c096e4b2ffd88fa04f6d511
#
_cell.length_a   1.000
_cell.length_b   1.000
_cell.length_c   1.000
_cell.angle_alpha   90.00
_cell.angle_beta   90.00
_cell.angle_gamma   90.00
#
_symmetry.space_group_name_H-M   'P 1'
#
loop_
_entity.id
_entity.type
_entity.pdbx_description
1 polymer ?
#
loop_
_entity_poly.entity_id
_entity_poly.type
_entity_poly.pdbx_seq_one_letter_code
_entity_poly.pdbx_strand_id
1 'polypeptide(L)'
;MPEKDSGLVLACRAVPWSDCEIAWLEQDEVISHPLRKLDCKVAALDRMTHDITRVRLSIEAGGPFDFTAGQYARVHFADLPPRDYSMASLPGEDILEFHIRMVPDGGVSSFVHNDLKVGDKVRVEGPYGISYLRQKHTGPIVALAGGSGLAPVKSIVESALAA
;
A
#
# COMPACT_ATOMS: atom_id res chain seq x y z
N MET A 1 21.75 -19.70 9.44
CA MET A 1 21.08 -18.77 8.51
C MET A 1 22.21 -17.96 7.87
N PRO A 2 22.50 -18.13 6.58
CA PRO A 2 23.67 -17.51 5.93
C PRO A 2 23.68 -15.96 5.96
N GLU A 3 22.53 -15.32 6.06
CA GLU A 3 22.42 -13.87 6.12
C GLU A 3 22.94 -13.25 7.43
N LYS A 4 22.83 -13.98 8.56
CA LYS A 4 23.40 -13.50 9.84
C LYS A 4 24.93 -13.48 9.82
N ASP A 5 25.53 -14.43 9.11
CA ASP A 5 26.99 -14.56 9.00
C ASP A 5 27.57 -13.47 8.07
N SER A 6 26.73 -12.83 7.22
CA SER A 6 27.10 -11.68 6.39
C SER A 6 26.79 -10.32 7.02
N GLY A 7 26.31 -10.29 8.27
CA GLY A 7 25.97 -9.05 8.99
C GLY A 7 24.62 -8.42 8.60
N LEU A 8 23.80 -9.11 7.78
CA LEU A 8 22.49 -8.62 7.39
C LEU A 8 21.44 -8.95 8.44
N VAL A 9 20.59 -7.99 8.76
CA VAL A 9 19.50 -8.14 9.71
C VAL A 9 18.20 -7.54 9.17
N LEU A 10 17.07 -8.15 9.55
CA LEU A 10 15.76 -7.55 9.31
C LEU A 10 15.52 -6.46 10.33
N ALA A 11 15.57 -5.19 9.92
CA ALA A 11 15.46 -4.05 10.82
C ALA A 11 14.16 -4.06 11.64
N CYS A 12 13.04 -4.53 11.08
CA CYS A 12 11.74 -4.64 11.77
C CYS A 12 11.73 -5.71 12.87
N ARG A 13 12.74 -6.59 12.94
CA ARG A 13 12.88 -7.65 13.95
C ARG A 13 14.15 -7.53 14.78
N ALA A 14 14.98 -6.52 14.49
CA ALA A 14 16.23 -6.30 15.21
C ALA A 14 15.97 -5.41 16.43
N VAL A 15 16.55 -5.79 17.57
CA VAL A 15 16.59 -4.99 18.79
C VAL A 15 18.07 -4.74 19.11
N PRO A 16 18.55 -3.49 19.05
CA PRO A 16 19.92 -3.17 19.41
C PRO A 16 20.10 -3.33 20.93
N TRP A 17 21.16 -4.00 21.34
CA TRP A 17 21.54 -4.18 22.75
C TRP A 17 22.68 -3.27 23.19
N SER A 18 23.30 -2.57 22.25
CA SER A 18 24.40 -1.62 22.45
C SER A 18 24.38 -0.57 21.34
N ASP A 19 25.28 0.39 21.40
CA ASP A 19 25.54 1.29 20.31
C ASP A 19 25.91 0.45 19.06
N CYS A 20 25.29 0.75 17.93
CA CYS A 20 25.51 0.02 16.68
C CYS A 20 25.64 1.00 15.51
N GLU A 21 26.45 0.63 14.54
CA GLU A 21 26.55 1.29 13.26
C GLU A 21 25.67 0.53 12.26
N ILE A 22 24.80 1.23 11.53
CA ILE A 22 23.89 0.65 10.57
C ILE A 22 24.29 1.11 9.18
N ALA A 23 24.64 0.16 8.32
CA ALA A 23 24.82 0.41 6.90
C ALA A 23 23.47 0.21 6.19
N TRP A 24 23.05 1.19 5.43
CA TRP A 24 21.87 1.11 4.56
C TRP A 24 22.33 0.59 3.20
N LEU A 25 21.69 -0.49 2.73
CA LEU A 25 21.89 -0.95 1.36
C LEU A 25 21.27 0.07 0.40
N GLU A 26 22.05 0.57 -0.55
CA GLU A 26 21.57 1.45 -1.60
C GLU A 26 20.47 0.75 -2.41
N GLN A 27 19.45 1.50 -2.79
CA GLN A 27 18.40 0.97 -3.65
C GLN A 27 18.93 0.88 -5.08
N ASP A 28 18.78 -0.26 -5.70
CA ASP A 28 19.21 -0.50 -7.09
C ASP A 28 18.48 0.41 -8.08
N GLU A 29 17.26 0.85 -7.70
CA GLU A 29 16.42 1.70 -8.53
C GLU A 29 15.60 2.65 -7.63
N VAL A 30 15.79 3.96 -7.85
CA VAL A 30 15.01 4.99 -7.14
C VAL A 30 13.99 5.57 -8.10
N ILE A 31 12.70 5.36 -7.81
CA ILE A 31 11.58 5.94 -8.54
C ILE A 31 10.90 6.96 -7.62
N SER A 32 10.73 8.18 -8.10
CA SER A 32 10.09 9.26 -7.36
C SER A 32 8.87 9.77 -8.12
N HIS A 33 7.76 9.88 -7.44
CA HIS A 33 6.52 10.50 -7.93
C HIS A 33 6.19 11.74 -7.12
N PRO A 34 5.54 12.75 -7.73
CA PRO A 34 5.08 13.93 -6.99
C PRO A 34 4.05 13.53 -5.93
N LEU A 35 4.24 13.99 -4.70
CA LEU A 35 3.24 13.84 -3.66
C LEU A 35 1.97 14.61 -4.02
N ARG A 36 0.83 13.95 -3.98
CA ARG A 36 -0.48 14.51 -4.30
C ARG A 36 -1.45 14.38 -3.13
N LYS A 37 -2.39 15.31 -3.08
CA LYS A 37 -3.59 15.23 -2.23
C LYS A 37 -4.78 15.17 -3.16
N LEU A 38 -5.55 14.10 -3.02
CA LEU A 38 -6.68 13.80 -3.88
C LEU A 38 -7.98 13.90 -3.08
N ASP A 39 -8.97 14.51 -3.68
CA ASP A 39 -10.35 14.35 -3.25
C ASP A 39 -10.96 13.20 -4.04
N CYS A 40 -11.40 12.19 -3.31
CA CYS A 40 -11.94 10.96 -3.87
C CYS A 40 -13.35 10.70 -3.36
N LYS A 41 -14.04 9.79 -4.04
CA LYS A 41 -15.36 9.29 -3.68
C LYS A 41 -15.38 7.77 -3.69
N VAL A 42 -16.06 7.16 -2.74
CA VAL A 42 -16.24 5.71 -2.73
C VAL A 42 -17.09 5.32 -3.94
N ALA A 43 -16.46 4.63 -4.88
CA ALA A 43 -17.13 4.12 -6.10
C ALA A 43 -17.73 2.73 -5.88
N ALA A 44 -17.07 1.89 -5.10
CA ALA A 44 -17.59 0.55 -4.76
C ALA A 44 -16.99 0.02 -3.46
N LEU A 45 -17.75 -0.87 -2.82
CA LEU A 45 -17.37 -1.61 -1.61
C LEU A 45 -17.74 -3.07 -1.79
N ASP A 46 -16.78 -3.96 -1.62
CA ASP A 46 -17.00 -5.40 -1.73
C ASP A 46 -16.42 -6.13 -0.50
N ARG A 47 -17.22 -6.96 0.12
CA ARG A 47 -16.77 -7.86 1.18
C ARG A 47 -16.02 -9.03 0.57
N MET A 48 -14.69 -9.01 0.66
CA MET A 48 -13.85 -10.08 0.09
C MET A 48 -13.76 -11.30 1.01
N THR A 49 -13.73 -11.05 2.31
CA THR A 49 -13.75 -12.06 3.37
C THR A 49 -14.61 -11.56 4.52
N HIS A 50 -14.69 -12.34 5.62
CA HIS A 50 -15.41 -11.93 6.84
C HIS A 50 -14.81 -10.66 7.48
N ASP A 51 -13.55 -10.34 7.21
CA ASP A 51 -12.82 -9.23 7.84
C ASP A 51 -12.11 -8.30 6.84
N ILE A 52 -12.16 -8.56 5.52
CA ILE A 52 -11.53 -7.71 4.50
C ILE A 52 -12.57 -7.09 3.58
N THR A 53 -12.54 -5.75 3.53
CA THR A 53 -13.33 -4.96 2.59
C THR A 53 -12.42 -4.41 1.51
N ARG A 54 -12.78 -4.66 0.23
CA ARG A 54 -12.21 -3.97 -0.92
C ARG A 54 -12.91 -2.63 -1.08
N VAL A 55 -12.14 -1.57 -1.02
CA VAL A 55 -12.60 -0.19 -1.20
C VAL A 55 -12.07 0.33 -2.53
N ARG A 56 -12.95 0.75 -3.41
CA ARG A 56 -12.60 1.38 -4.69
C ARG A 56 -13.01 2.84 -4.67
N LEU A 57 -12.06 3.72 -4.99
CA LEU A 57 -12.24 5.18 -4.95
C LEU A 57 -12.07 5.77 -6.34
N SER A 58 -13.01 6.58 -6.81
CA SER A 58 -12.85 7.46 -7.96
C SER A 58 -12.13 8.74 -7.55
N ILE A 59 -11.22 9.23 -8.39
CA ILE A 59 -10.53 10.51 -8.18
C ILE A 59 -11.44 11.61 -8.74
N GLU A 60 -11.90 12.53 -7.88
CA GLU A 60 -12.74 13.66 -8.26
C GLU A 60 -11.91 14.94 -8.51
N ALA A 61 -10.80 15.10 -7.76
CA ALA A 61 -9.89 16.24 -7.91
C ALA A 61 -8.47 15.90 -7.40
N GLY A 62 -7.47 16.69 -7.83
CA GLY A 62 -6.07 16.58 -7.39
C GLY A 62 -5.21 15.63 -8.22
N GLY A 63 -5.80 14.93 -9.24
CA GLY A 63 -5.07 14.07 -10.17
C GLY A 63 -4.32 14.84 -11.27
N PRO A 64 -3.55 14.15 -12.12
CA PRO A 64 -3.35 12.70 -12.12
C PRO A 64 -2.56 12.20 -10.90
N PHE A 65 -2.70 10.90 -10.61
CA PHE A 65 -2.03 10.25 -9.50
C PHE A 65 -1.12 9.13 -10.00
N ASP A 66 0.15 9.47 -10.13
CA ASP A 66 1.17 8.52 -10.55
C ASP A 66 1.79 7.84 -9.33
N PHE A 67 1.95 6.53 -9.40
CA PHE A 67 2.62 5.72 -8.39
C PHE A 67 3.29 4.49 -9.03
N THR A 68 4.15 3.83 -8.28
CA THR A 68 4.72 2.54 -8.68
C THR A 68 4.06 1.41 -7.90
N ALA A 69 3.74 0.31 -8.58
CA ALA A 69 3.10 -0.86 -7.98
C ALA A 69 3.86 -1.35 -6.73
N GLY A 70 3.15 -1.50 -5.62
CA GLY A 70 3.69 -1.81 -4.29
C GLY A 70 3.74 -0.64 -3.33
N GLN A 71 3.62 0.59 -3.79
CA GLN A 71 3.53 1.77 -2.94
C GLN A 71 2.18 1.84 -2.19
N TYR A 72 2.12 2.69 -1.17
CA TYR A 72 0.94 2.92 -0.37
C TYR A 72 0.52 4.39 -0.40
N ALA A 73 -0.69 4.65 0.05
CA ALA A 73 -1.21 5.99 0.25
C ALA A 73 -1.80 6.14 1.67
N ARG A 74 -1.81 7.36 2.16
CA ARG A 74 -2.49 7.74 3.39
C ARG A 74 -3.93 8.10 3.08
N VAL A 75 -4.86 7.40 3.71
CA VAL A 75 -6.28 7.55 3.44
C VAL A 75 -6.99 8.14 4.67
N HIS A 76 -7.83 9.15 4.43
CA HIS A 76 -8.61 9.85 5.43
C HIS A 76 -10.10 9.54 5.20
N PHE A 77 -10.69 8.77 6.09
CA PHE A 77 -12.12 8.46 6.11
C PHE A 77 -12.82 9.34 7.14
N ALA A 78 -13.81 10.10 6.71
CA ALA A 78 -14.56 11.04 7.57
C ALA A 78 -13.61 11.89 8.44
N ASP A 79 -13.95 12.09 9.71
CA ASP A 79 -13.14 12.82 10.71
C ASP A 79 -12.24 11.89 11.53
N LEU A 80 -12.00 10.66 11.05
CA LEU A 80 -11.15 9.67 11.72
C LEU A 80 -9.67 9.92 11.45
N PRO A 81 -8.77 9.44 12.34
CA PRO A 81 -7.33 9.51 12.10
C PRO A 81 -6.93 8.82 10.80
N PRO A 82 -6.04 9.44 10.00
CA PRO A 82 -5.60 8.82 8.77
C PRO A 82 -4.88 7.50 9.00
N ARG A 83 -4.93 6.61 7.98
CA ARG A 83 -4.21 5.33 7.96
C ARG A 83 -3.56 5.11 6.62
N ASP A 84 -2.44 4.42 6.66
CA ASP A 84 -1.68 4.06 5.47
C ASP A 84 -2.15 2.70 4.95
N TYR A 85 -2.48 2.64 3.65
CA TYR A 85 -2.92 1.43 2.97
C TYR A 85 -2.18 1.27 1.64
N SER A 86 -1.68 0.07 1.38
CA SER A 86 -1.08 -0.25 0.09
C SER A 86 -2.13 -0.26 -1.02
N MET A 87 -1.76 0.28 -2.17
CA MET A 87 -2.63 0.29 -3.35
C MET A 87 -2.65 -1.09 -3.99
N ALA A 88 -3.84 -1.55 -4.36
CA ALA A 88 -4.09 -2.81 -5.04
C ALA A 88 -4.42 -2.63 -6.53
N SER A 89 -4.69 -1.39 -6.96
CA SER A 89 -4.88 -1.00 -8.36
C SER A 89 -3.56 -0.99 -9.14
N LEU A 90 -3.66 -1.00 -10.45
CA LEU A 90 -2.53 -0.74 -11.35
C LEU A 90 -2.20 0.75 -11.38
N PRO A 91 -0.92 1.13 -11.56
CA PRO A 91 -0.55 2.49 -11.90
C PRO A 91 -1.24 2.95 -13.20
N GLY A 92 -1.73 4.18 -13.20
CA GLY A 92 -2.43 4.77 -14.35
C GLY A 92 -3.92 4.47 -14.45
N GLU A 93 -4.49 3.68 -13.54
CA GLU A 93 -5.94 3.51 -13.44
C GLU A 93 -6.61 4.72 -12.78
N ASP A 94 -7.83 5.07 -13.22
CA ASP A 94 -8.64 6.15 -12.65
C ASP A 94 -9.30 5.77 -11.30
N ILE A 95 -9.26 4.49 -10.96
CA ILE A 95 -9.82 3.94 -9.73
C ILE A 95 -8.71 3.45 -8.82
N LEU A 96 -8.63 3.99 -7.62
CA LEU A 96 -7.74 3.50 -6.58
C LEU A 96 -8.41 2.37 -5.82
N GLU A 97 -7.73 1.23 -5.68
CA GLU A 97 -8.22 0.07 -4.95
C GLU A 97 -7.39 -0.18 -3.69
N PHE A 98 -8.07 -0.41 -2.58
CA PHE A 98 -7.47 -0.74 -1.29
C PHE A 98 -8.15 -1.97 -0.68
N HIS A 99 -7.38 -2.85 -0.03
CA HIS A 99 -7.88 -3.97 0.75
C HIS A 99 -7.72 -3.67 2.24
N ILE A 100 -8.82 -3.39 2.92
CA ILE A 100 -8.81 -2.94 4.31
C ILE A 100 -9.32 -4.05 5.21
N ARG A 101 -8.43 -4.54 6.07
CA ARG A 101 -8.77 -5.56 7.05
C ARG A 101 -9.32 -4.90 8.31
N MET A 102 -10.47 -5.36 8.76
CA MET A 102 -11.04 -4.99 10.05
C MET A 102 -10.17 -5.57 11.18
N VAL A 103 -9.70 -4.68 12.05
CA VAL A 103 -8.95 -5.04 13.24
C VAL A 103 -9.92 -4.93 14.43
N PRO A 104 -9.97 -5.90 15.35
CA PRO A 104 -10.75 -5.78 16.57
C PRO A 104 -10.40 -4.48 17.30
N ASP A 105 -11.40 -3.74 17.73
CA ASP A 105 -11.30 -2.44 18.40
C ASP A 105 -10.62 -1.33 17.56
N GLY A 106 -10.41 -1.56 16.28
CA GLY A 106 -9.83 -0.60 15.34
C GLY A 106 -10.85 0.41 14.84
N GLY A 107 -10.83 1.65 15.32
CA GLY A 107 -11.83 2.67 14.96
C GLY A 107 -11.99 2.88 13.45
N VAL A 108 -10.90 3.10 12.72
CA VAL A 108 -10.96 3.36 11.26
C VAL A 108 -11.37 2.11 10.48
N SER A 109 -10.75 0.97 10.75
CA SER A 109 -11.05 -0.27 10.01
C SER A 109 -12.45 -0.79 10.29
N SER A 110 -12.97 -0.62 11.51
CA SER A 110 -14.36 -0.94 11.85
C SER A 110 -15.33 -0.01 11.13
N PHE A 111 -15.05 1.30 11.06
CA PHE A 111 -15.85 2.25 10.28
C PHE A 111 -15.91 1.85 8.80
N VAL A 112 -14.76 1.55 8.18
CA VAL A 112 -14.71 1.12 6.77
C VAL A 112 -15.53 -0.15 6.56
N HIS A 113 -15.49 -1.08 7.50
CA HIS A 113 -16.19 -2.35 7.38
C HIS A 113 -17.70 -2.22 7.60
N ASN A 114 -18.15 -1.38 8.53
CA ASN A 114 -19.55 -1.35 8.98
C ASN A 114 -20.35 -0.15 8.46
N ASP A 115 -19.72 1.01 8.33
CA ASP A 115 -20.41 2.30 8.19
C ASP A 115 -20.13 3.02 6.88
N LEU A 116 -18.96 2.80 6.24
CA LEU A 116 -18.58 3.43 4.98
C LEU A 116 -19.57 3.05 3.86
N LYS A 117 -19.98 4.01 3.05
CA LYS A 117 -20.96 3.84 1.97
C LYS A 117 -20.43 4.31 0.62
N VAL A 118 -20.96 3.71 -0.44
CA VAL A 118 -20.76 4.21 -1.79
C VAL A 118 -21.26 5.64 -1.87
N GLY A 119 -20.43 6.53 -2.41
CA GLY A 119 -20.69 7.96 -2.49
C GLY A 119 -20.04 8.80 -1.39
N ASP A 120 -19.53 8.19 -0.32
CA ASP A 120 -18.84 8.92 0.73
C ASP A 120 -17.54 9.56 0.21
N LYS A 121 -17.22 10.74 0.75
CA LYS A 121 -16.00 11.48 0.41
C LYS A 121 -14.81 10.92 1.19
N VAL A 122 -13.69 10.76 0.51
CA VAL A 122 -12.44 10.24 1.06
C VAL A 122 -11.29 11.10 0.55
N ARG A 123 -10.35 11.46 1.40
CA ARG A 123 -9.10 12.11 0.97
C ARG A 123 -7.98 11.10 0.94
N VAL A 124 -7.16 11.17 -0.11
CA VAL A 124 -5.99 10.31 -0.29
C VAL A 124 -4.76 11.17 -0.48
N GLU A 125 -3.68 10.84 0.19
CA GLU A 125 -2.38 11.52 0.08
C GLU A 125 -1.28 10.50 -0.21
N GLY A 126 -0.45 10.77 -1.21
CA GLY A 126 0.60 9.85 -1.63
C GLY A 126 1.22 10.23 -2.96
N PRO A 127 1.97 9.29 -3.58
CA PRO A 127 2.29 7.96 -3.07
C PRO A 127 3.43 7.99 -2.05
N TYR A 128 3.51 6.93 -1.23
CA TYR A 128 4.56 6.71 -0.26
C TYR A 128 5.15 5.30 -0.40
N GLY A 129 6.31 5.10 0.19
CA GLY A 129 6.97 3.80 0.30
C GLY A 129 7.99 3.52 -0.77
N ILE A 130 8.92 2.63 -0.41
CA ILE A 130 10.07 2.23 -1.22
C ILE A 130 10.05 0.75 -1.59
N SER A 131 9.03 0.00 -1.14
CA SER A 131 8.80 -1.41 -1.48
C SER A 131 7.89 -1.48 -2.70
N TYR A 132 8.48 -1.38 -3.90
CA TYR A 132 7.76 -1.35 -5.17
C TYR A 132 8.44 -2.22 -6.22
N LEU A 133 7.73 -2.51 -7.29
CA LEU A 133 8.23 -3.25 -8.45
C LEU A 133 9.47 -2.56 -9.04
N ARG A 134 10.58 -3.30 -9.14
CA ARG A 134 11.81 -2.85 -9.80
C ARG A 134 11.69 -3.09 -11.29
N GLN A 135 11.63 -2.03 -12.09
CA GLN A 135 11.42 -2.12 -13.54
C GLN A 135 12.60 -2.72 -14.27
N LYS A 136 13.80 -2.57 -13.72
CA LYS A 136 15.05 -3.13 -14.29
C LYS A 136 15.31 -4.58 -13.87
N HIS A 137 14.46 -5.16 -13.01
CA HIS A 137 14.61 -6.54 -12.58
C HIS A 137 14.23 -7.50 -13.71
N THR A 138 15.15 -8.39 -14.07
CA THR A 138 14.97 -9.38 -15.16
C THR A 138 14.87 -10.83 -14.66
N GLY A 139 14.99 -11.03 -13.35
CA GLY A 139 14.91 -12.35 -12.73
C GLY A 139 13.48 -12.77 -12.37
N PRO A 140 13.30 -13.97 -11.84
CA PRO A 140 11.99 -14.43 -11.38
C PRO A 140 11.51 -13.62 -10.17
N ILE A 141 10.20 -13.35 -10.11
CA ILE A 141 9.53 -12.72 -8.97
C ILE A 141 8.78 -13.80 -8.20
N VAL A 142 9.09 -13.95 -6.91
CA VAL A 142 8.33 -14.79 -5.99
C VAL A 142 7.48 -13.91 -5.11
N ALA A 143 6.16 -14.02 -5.25
CA ALA A 143 5.19 -13.20 -4.52
C ALA A 143 4.46 -14.03 -3.46
N LEU A 144 4.51 -13.58 -2.20
CA LEU A 144 3.80 -14.20 -1.07
C LEU A 144 2.92 -13.17 -0.39
N ALA A 145 1.67 -13.50 -0.20
CA ALA A 145 0.70 -12.61 0.45
C ALA A 145 -0.17 -13.34 1.47
N GLY A 146 -0.52 -12.64 2.55
CA GLY A 146 -1.48 -13.09 3.54
C GLY A 146 -2.46 -11.96 3.88
N GLY A 147 -3.76 -12.26 3.90
CA GLY A 147 -4.81 -11.30 4.23
C GLY A 147 -4.78 -10.04 3.35
N SER A 148 -4.87 -8.86 3.95
CA SER A 148 -4.80 -7.57 3.23
C SER A 148 -3.43 -7.29 2.59
N GLY A 149 -2.38 -8.05 2.93
CA GLY A 149 -1.09 -7.98 2.25
C GLY A 149 -1.15 -8.39 0.78
N LEU A 150 -2.27 -8.97 0.32
CA LEU A 150 -2.53 -9.20 -1.09
C LEU A 150 -2.58 -7.89 -1.90
N ALA A 151 -2.97 -6.77 -1.32
CA ALA A 151 -3.11 -5.49 -2.04
C ALA A 151 -1.83 -5.09 -2.80
N PRO A 152 -0.67 -4.86 -2.15
CA PRO A 152 0.56 -4.50 -2.86
C PRO A 152 1.06 -5.63 -3.77
N VAL A 153 0.88 -6.89 -3.38
CA VAL A 153 1.31 -8.05 -4.18
C VAL A 153 0.50 -8.15 -5.47
N LYS A 154 -0.83 -7.93 -5.43
CA LYS A 154 -1.69 -7.86 -6.60
C LYS A 154 -1.19 -6.79 -7.58
N SER A 155 -1.01 -5.56 -7.10
CA SER A 155 -0.52 -4.45 -7.92
C SER A 155 0.84 -4.76 -8.57
N ILE A 156 1.79 -5.33 -7.82
CA ILE A 156 3.12 -5.71 -8.34
C ILE A 156 3.01 -6.80 -9.41
N VAL A 157 2.28 -7.88 -9.14
CA VAL A 157 2.16 -9.01 -10.07
C VAL A 157 1.45 -8.61 -11.35
N GLU A 158 0.32 -7.90 -11.25
CA GLU A 158 -0.41 -7.42 -12.41
C GLU A 158 0.41 -6.43 -13.24
N SER A 159 1.16 -5.53 -12.60
CA SER A 159 2.07 -4.60 -13.29
C SER A 159 3.23 -5.33 -13.99
N ALA A 160 3.80 -6.35 -13.35
CA ALA A 160 4.88 -7.14 -13.94
C ALA A 160 4.41 -7.99 -15.12
N LEU A 161 3.15 -8.43 -15.13
CA LEU A 161 2.58 -9.19 -16.24
C LEU A 161 2.15 -8.30 -17.42
N ALA A 162 1.92 -7.02 -17.18
CA ALA A 162 1.54 -6.04 -18.19
C ALA A 162 2.73 -5.36 -18.88
N ALA A 163 3.95 -5.52 -18.35
CA ALA A 163 5.18 -4.95 -18.89
C ALA A 163 5.81 -5.82 -19.96
#